data_805e6ce864b231a68fe18633a0e97e5d
#
_entry.id   805e6ce864b231a68fe18633a0e97e5d
#
_cell.length_a   1.000
_cell.length_b   1.000
_cell.length_c   1.000
_cell.angle_alpha   90.00
_cell.angle_beta   90.00
_cell.angle_gamma   90.00
#
_symmetry.space_group_name_H-M   'P 1'
#
loop_
_entity.id
_entity.type
_entity.pdbx_description
1 polymer ?
#
loop_
_entity_poly.entity_id
_entity_poly.type
_entity_poly.pdbx_seq_one_letter_code
_entity_poly.pdbx_strand_id
1 'polypeptide(L)'
;MRGALPRGVAIRLALRGGFRQNPGMRLLVPLLSLLALCGVGLAAPAPIRVLVWDERQPEQKKAYDGGFLGDTIAKHLAGLPGLAVKSVSLDSPEQGLGEATLAETDVVIFWCHKRPLEQDDARTEALVRRVLAGKTGFVALHSAHWAKPFVRLMQERAKADAVAALPEAERATAQWEYANEKPYRILPKKGTPATPNVQKVGAVWRLTLPQCVFPVYRADGAPSHVATLVPTHPLAAGLPAKWDIPQTEMYGEPFWVPVPDSVIFEEKWDKGEHFRSGSLWRVGSGDVFYFRPGHETYPVFKQAENLRVLENAVRWMGAEIRRR
;
A
#
# COMPACT_ATOMS: atom_id res chain seq x y z
N MET A 1 48.85 5.07 -27.58
CA MET A 1 48.56 5.29 -29.01
C MET A 1 47.42 6.28 -29.13
N ARG A 2 47.64 7.40 -29.81
CA ARG A 2 46.71 8.51 -29.99
C ARG A 2 45.87 8.22 -31.23
N GLY A 3 44.56 8.46 -31.20
CA GLY A 3 43.68 8.42 -32.36
C GLY A 3 42.66 9.54 -32.30
N ALA A 4 42.72 10.40 -33.30
CA ALA A 4 42.11 11.73 -33.39
C ALA A 4 40.67 11.72 -33.87
N LEU A 5 39.94 12.77 -33.51
CA LEU A 5 38.62 13.19 -34.02
C LEU A 5 38.74 13.77 -35.46
N PRO A 6 37.71 13.74 -36.25
CA PRO A 6 37.56 14.67 -37.37
C PRO A 6 36.50 15.75 -37.12
N ARG A 7 36.88 16.92 -37.64
CA ARG A 7 36.22 18.24 -37.59
C ARG A 7 35.05 18.36 -38.58
N GLY A 8 34.19 19.30 -38.28
CA GLY A 8 32.96 19.63 -38.97
C GLY A 8 33.12 20.31 -40.33
N VAL A 9 31.99 20.38 -41.02
CA VAL A 9 31.80 21.14 -42.26
C VAL A 9 30.66 22.17 -42.03
N ALA A 10 31.02 23.44 -42.19
CA ALA A 10 30.07 24.56 -42.20
C ALA A 10 29.69 24.89 -43.64
N ILE A 11 28.43 24.97 -43.96
CA ILE A 11 27.94 25.45 -45.25
C ILE A 11 27.37 26.87 -45.05
N ARG A 12 28.04 27.86 -45.67
CA ARG A 12 27.53 29.22 -45.83
C ARG A 12 26.69 29.29 -47.11
N LEU A 13 25.48 29.79 -47.01
CA LEU A 13 24.71 30.23 -48.21
C LEU A 13 24.69 31.74 -48.25
N ALA A 14 25.17 32.29 -49.36
CA ALA A 14 25.19 33.71 -49.67
C ALA A 14 23.91 34.11 -50.40
N LEU A 15 23.26 35.15 -49.92
CA LEU A 15 22.19 35.85 -50.63
C LEU A 15 22.76 37.09 -51.35
N ARG A 16 22.57 37.19 -52.64
CA ARG A 16 22.74 38.43 -53.43
C ARG A 16 21.47 38.72 -54.23
N GLY A 17 20.95 39.89 -54.04
CA GLY A 17 20.68 40.77 -55.11
C GLY A 17 19.25 41.13 -55.45
N GLY A 18 18.97 42.43 -55.43
CA GLY A 18 18.14 43.05 -56.42
C GLY A 18 16.89 43.81 -55.97
N PHE A 19 17.07 45.06 -55.59
CA PHE A 19 15.99 46.05 -55.46
C PHE A 19 15.45 46.42 -56.83
N ARG A 20 14.13 46.45 -57.00
CA ARG A 20 13.42 47.38 -57.88
C ARG A 20 12.15 47.89 -57.23
N GLN A 21 12.07 49.20 -57.05
CA GLN A 21 10.87 49.94 -56.62
C GLN A 21 9.90 50.08 -57.77
N ASN A 22 8.60 50.02 -57.52
CA ASN A 22 7.60 50.85 -58.23
C ASN A 22 6.36 51.09 -57.36
N PRO A 23 5.76 52.27 -57.36
CA PRO A 23 4.78 52.71 -56.36
C PRO A 23 3.36 52.49 -56.82
N GLY A 24 2.57 51.97 -55.94
CA GLY A 24 1.13 51.83 -56.11
C GLY A 24 0.46 51.74 -54.74
N MET A 25 0.00 52.89 -54.27
CA MET A 25 -0.72 53.08 -53.00
C MET A 25 -2.08 52.37 -53.06
N ARG A 26 -2.23 51.33 -52.30
CA ARG A 26 -3.56 50.76 -51.93
C ARG A 26 -3.60 50.51 -50.43
N LEU A 27 -4.50 51.26 -49.78
CA LEU A 27 -4.88 51.00 -48.38
C LEU A 27 -5.22 49.53 -48.19
N LEU A 28 -4.43 48.84 -47.37
CA LEU A 28 -4.80 47.52 -46.80
C LEU A 28 -5.08 47.69 -45.31
N VAL A 29 -6.33 47.52 -44.97
CA VAL A 29 -6.82 47.41 -43.60
C VAL A 29 -6.15 46.19 -42.96
N PRO A 30 -5.50 46.28 -41.82
CA PRO A 30 -4.98 45.10 -41.14
C PRO A 30 -6.16 44.34 -40.52
N LEU A 31 -6.44 43.17 -41.08
CA LEU A 31 -7.33 42.18 -40.46
C LEU A 31 -6.60 41.61 -39.25
N LEU A 32 -6.89 42.15 -38.04
CA LEU A 32 -6.47 41.56 -36.80
C LEU A 32 -7.16 40.19 -36.64
N SER A 33 -6.47 39.15 -37.03
CA SER A 33 -6.88 37.76 -36.70
C SER A 33 -6.70 37.55 -35.19
N LEU A 34 -7.78 37.70 -34.46
CA LEU A 34 -7.88 37.31 -33.05
C LEU A 34 -7.78 35.80 -32.97
N LEU A 35 -6.57 35.25 -32.80
CA LEU A 35 -6.37 33.85 -32.43
C LEU A 35 -6.90 33.72 -31.00
N ALA A 36 -8.16 33.24 -30.87
CA ALA A 36 -8.69 32.75 -29.64
C ALA A 36 -7.93 31.46 -29.30
N LEU A 37 -6.89 31.59 -28.43
CA LEU A 37 -6.34 30.44 -27.75
C LEU A 37 -7.45 29.83 -26.86
N CYS A 38 -8.18 28.85 -27.40
CA CYS A 38 -8.94 27.94 -26.57
C CYS A 38 -7.92 27.17 -25.73
N GLY A 39 -7.60 27.69 -24.56
CA GLY A 39 -6.89 26.96 -23.54
C GLY A 39 -7.72 25.71 -23.18
N VAL A 40 -7.37 24.56 -23.71
CA VAL A 40 -7.86 23.30 -23.23
C VAL A 40 -7.34 23.19 -21.79
N GLY A 41 -8.13 23.68 -20.84
CA GLY A 41 -7.86 23.48 -19.43
C GLY A 41 -7.88 21.97 -19.18
N LEU A 42 -6.67 21.38 -19.03
CA LEU A 42 -6.55 20.01 -18.57
C LEU A 42 -7.23 19.95 -17.20
N ALA A 43 -8.39 19.32 -17.13
CA ALA A 43 -9.06 19.09 -15.86
C ALA A 43 -8.07 18.40 -14.92
N ALA A 44 -7.95 18.90 -13.70
CA ALA A 44 -7.11 18.25 -12.69
C ALA A 44 -7.53 16.80 -12.53
N PRO A 45 -6.59 15.86 -12.40
CA PRO A 45 -6.93 14.44 -12.23
C PRO A 45 -7.82 14.27 -10.99
N ALA A 46 -8.82 13.42 -11.08
CA ALA A 46 -9.72 13.13 -9.97
C ALA A 46 -8.92 12.70 -8.72
N PRO A 47 -9.31 13.10 -7.50
CA PRO A 47 -8.56 12.76 -6.29
C PRO A 47 -8.54 11.25 -6.04
N ILE A 48 -7.47 10.74 -5.43
CA ILE A 48 -7.40 9.37 -4.91
C ILE A 48 -8.34 9.29 -3.70
N ARG A 49 -9.28 8.34 -3.73
CA ARG A 49 -10.30 8.16 -2.69
C ARG A 49 -9.81 7.20 -1.64
N VAL A 50 -9.59 7.69 -0.43
CA VAL A 50 -9.00 6.96 0.69
C VAL A 50 -10.03 6.72 1.76
N LEU A 51 -10.18 5.47 2.19
CA LEU A 51 -10.95 5.07 3.34
C LEU A 51 -10.01 4.72 4.48
N VAL A 52 -10.05 5.47 5.57
CA VAL A 52 -9.35 5.13 6.81
C VAL A 52 -10.34 4.44 7.74
N TRP A 53 -10.13 3.16 7.94
CA TRP A 53 -10.93 2.31 8.81
C TRP A 53 -10.20 2.06 10.13
N ASP A 54 -10.84 2.37 11.24
CA ASP A 54 -10.29 2.22 12.60
C ASP A 54 -11.35 1.59 13.51
N GLU A 55 -10.98 0.57 14.25
CA GLU A 55 -11.81 -0.06 15.27
C GLU A 55 -12.26 0.93 16.37
N ARG A 56 -11.56 2.05 16.55
CA ARG A 56 -11.80 3.12 17.53
C ARG A 56 -11.83 2.64 18.98
N GLN A 57 -10.69 2.13 19.44
CA GLN A 57 -10.55 1.74 20.83
C GLN A 57 -10.46 2.95 21.77
N PRO A 58 -11.13 2.91 22.94
CA PRO A 58 -11.08 3.99 23.93
C PRO A 58 -9.65 4.37 24.39
N GLU A 59 -8.75 3.38 24.43
CA GLU A 59 -7.36 3.56 24.83
C GLU A 59 -6.57 4.49 23.92
N GLN A 60 -6.95 4.59 22.65
CA GLN A 60 -6.34 5.52 21.68
C GLN A 60 -6.45 6.98 22.14
N LYS A 61 -7.53 7.35 22.84
CA LYS A 61 -7.79 8.72 23.25
C LYS A 61 -6.66 9.31 24.10
N LYS A 62 -5.96 8.47 24.87
CA LYS A 62 -4.81 8.92 25.67
C LYS A 62 -3.62 9.34 24.81
N ALA A 63 -3.36 8.59 23.73
CA ALA A 63 -2.24 8.84 22.83
C ALA A 63 -2.56 9.90 21.74
N TYR A 64 -3.85 10.09 21.41
CA TYR A 64 -4.31 10.92 20.31
C TYR A 64 -5.22 12.09 20.75
N ASP A 65 -4.88 12.74 21.89
CA ASP A 65 -5.48 13.99 22.38
C ASP A 65 -7.02 13.94 22.49
N GLY A 66 -7.55 12.84 22.99
CA GLY A 66 -8.99 12.61 23.12
C GLY A 66 -9.67 12.08 21.83
N GLY A 67 -8.93 12.00 20.72
CA GLY A 67 -9.37 11.46 19.44
C GLY A 67 -8.95 10.01 19.21
N PHE A 68 -8.99 9.60 17.93
CA PHE A 68 -8.64 8.25 17.50
C PHE A 68 -7.48 8.25 16.50
N LEU A 69 -6.76 7.16 16.46
CA LEU A 69 -5.63 6.92 15.56
C LEU A 69 -6.03 7.11 14.09
N GLY A 70 -7.15 6.50 13.68
CA GLY A 70 -7.65 6.61 12.31
C GLY A 70 -8.05 8.04 11.94
N ASP A 71 -8.63 8.80 12.87
CA ASP A 71 -8.99 10.20 12.62
C ASP A 71 -7.72 11.09 12.48
N THR A 72 -6.66 10.78 13.21
CA THR A 72 -5.36 11.46 13.08
C THR A 72 -4.74 11.23 11.72
N ILE A 73 -4.73 9.97 11.24
CA ILE A 73 -4.28 9.61 9.90
C ILE A 73 -5.15 10.29 8.84
N ALA A 74 -6.47 10.21 8.97
CA ALA A 74 -7.41 10.79 8.02
C ALA A 74 -7.25 12.32 7.92
N LYS A 75 -7.10 13.00 9.04
CA LYS A 75 -6.85 14.47 9.10
C LYS A 75 -5.57 14.84 8.37
N HIS A 76 -4.47 14.11 8.59
CA HIS A 76 -3.21 14.35 7.91
C HIS A 76 -3.37 14.20 6.38
N LEU A 77 -3.93 13.08 5.95
CA LEU A 77 -4.08 12.78 4.51
C LEU A 77 -5.06 13.74 3.82
N ALA A 78 -6.15 14.16 4.49
CA ALA A 78 -7.10 15.13 3.96
C ALA A 78 -6.50 16.53 3.73
N GLY A 79 -5.42 16.88 4.45
CA GLY A 79 -4.65 18.11 4.22
C GLY A 79 -3.75 18.08 2.98
N LEU A 80 -3.64 16.96 2.29
CA LEU A 80 -2.75 16.78 1.15
C LEU A 80 -3.50 16.92 -0.18
N PRO A 81 -2.91 17.60 -1.19
CA PRO A 81 -3.56 17.79 -2.48
C PRO A 81 -3.74 16.46 -3.21
N GLY A 82 -4.86 16.32 -3.93
CA GLY A 82 -5.17 15.17 -4.76
C GLY A 82 -5.68 13.94 -3.99
N LEU A 83 -6.01 14.07 -2.71
CA LEU A 83 -6.62 13.02 -1.90
C LEU A 83 -8.04 13.43 -1.46
N ALA A 84 -8.99 12.48 -1.50
CA ALA A 84 -10.32 12.59 -0.91
C ALA A 84 -10.43 11.51 0.17
N VAL A 85 -10.52 11.92 1.44
CA VAL A 85 -10.36 11.01 2.59
C VAL A 85 -11.64 10.91 3.39
N LYS A 86 -12.04 9.69 3.74
CA LYS A 86 -13.15 9.38 4.63
C LYS A 86 -12.65 8.52 5.80
N SER A 87 -13.00 8.90 7.04
CA SER A 87 -12.76 8.09 8.24
C SER A 87 -14.04 7.36 8.63
N VAL A 88 -13.92 6.06 8.89
CA VAL A 88 -15.01 5.17 9.33
C VAL A 88 -14.54 4.23 10.42
N SER A 89 -15.46 3.55 11.07
CA SER A 89 -15.14 2.59 12.14
C SER A 89 -15.97 1.32 12.04
N LEU A 90 -15.62 0.36 12.90
CA LEU A 90 -16.40 -0.87 13.08
C LEU A 90 -17.88 -0.58 13.44
N ASP A 91 -18.13 0.50 14.20
CA ASP A 91 -19.48 0.88 14.65
C ASP A 91 -20.19 1.83 13.66
N SER A 92 -19.59 2.14 12.51
CA SER A 92 -20.25 2.89 11.42
C SER A 92 -21.33 2.05 10.74
N PRO A 93 -22.32 2.66 10.07
CA PRO A 93 -23.27 1.92 9.24
C PRO A 93 -22.54 0.97 8.31
N GLU A 94 -23.03 -0.25 8.20
CA GLU A 94 -22.40 -1.33 7.42
C GLU A 94 -20.92 -1.57 7.78
N GLN A 95 -20.54 -1.30 9.03
CA GLN A 95 -19.15 -1.34 9.52
C GLN A 95 -18.19 -0.49 8.66
N GLY A 96 -18.69 0.55 7.99
CA GLY A 96 -17.92 1.39 7.07
C GLY A 96 -17.45 0.71 5.78
N LEU A 97 -17.86 -0.53 5.52
CA LEU A 97 -17.45 -1.37 4.39
C LEU A 97 -18.62 -1.77 3.47
N GLY A 98 -19.70 -0.96 3.45
CA GLY A 98 -20.82 -1.18 2.54
C GLY A 98 -20.42 -1.06 1.07
N GLU A 99 -21.17 -1.70 0.18
CA GLU A 99 -20.85 -1.76 -1.26
C GLU A 99 -20.69 -0.37 -1.89
N ALA A 100 -21.57 0.58 -1.55
CA ALA A 100 -21.49 1.96 -2.04
C ALA A 100 -20.16 2.64 -1.57
N THR A 101 -19.82 2.49 -0.28
CA THR A 101 -18.57 3.03 0.27
C THR A 101 -17.35 2.41 -0.42
N LEU A 102 -17.33 1.10 -0.61
CA LEU A 102 -16.25 0.40 -1.28
C LEU A 102 -16.14 0.78 -2.76
N ALA A 103 -17.26 0.98 -3.47
CA ALA A 103 -17.27 1.42 -4.87
C ALA A 103 -16.59 2.78 -5.06
N GLU A 104 -16.66 3.64 -4.06
CA GLU A 104 -16.06 4.97 -4.02
C GLU A 104 -14.65 4.97 -3.38
N THR A 105 -14.03 3.82 -3.16
CA THR A 105 -12.74 3.72 -2.46
C THR A 105 -11.67 3.12 -3.38
N ASP A 106 -10.56 3.86 -3.53
CA ASP A 106 -9.38 3.40 -4.24
C ASP A 106 -8.39 2.71 -3.27
N VAL A 107 -8.19 3.24 -2.05
CA VAL A 107 -7.27 2.67 -1.07
C VAL A 107 -7.93 2.62 0.31
N VAL A 108 -7.82 1.47 0.97
CA VAL A 108 -8.23 1.29 2.37
C VAL A 108 -6.98 1.25 3.26
N ILE A 109 -6.93 2.10 4.28
CA ILE A 109 -6.02 1.98 5.41
C ILE A 109 -6.81 1.37 6.55
N PHE A 110 -6.35 0.26 7.10
CA PHE A 110 -7.11 -0.56 8.03
C PHE A 110 -6.34 -0.80 9.33
N TRP A 111 -6.91 -0.35 10.45
CA TRP A 111 -6.39 -0.59 11.78
C TRP A 111 -7.41 -1.34 12.66
N CYS A 112 -6.99 -2.45 13.27
CA CYS A 112 -7.84 -3.27 14.14
C CYS A 112 -6.97 -4.01 15.16
N HIS A 113 -7.43 -4.19 16.41
CA HIS A 113 -6.68 -4.89 17.44
C HIS A 113 -7.54 -5.83 18.29
N LYS A 114 -8.54 -5.32 19.01
CA LYS A 114 -9.29 -6.10 20.02
C LYS A 114 -10.50 -6.79 19.46
N ARG A 115 -11.14 -6.21 18.44
CA ARG A 115 -12.41 -6.66 17.86
C ARG A 115 -12.30 -7.26 16.44
N PRO A 116 -11.20 -7.98 16.08
CA PRO A 116 -11.02 -8.47 14.70
C PRO A 116 -12.06 -9.49 14.26
N LEU A 117 -12.69 -10.20 15.22
CA LEU A 117 -13.69 -11.21 14.92
C LEU A 117 -15.11 -10.64 14.73
N GLU A 118 -15.34 -9.38 15.15
CA GLU A 118 -16.64 -8.72 15.00
C GLU A 118 -16.89 -8.20 13.58
N GLN A 119 -15.88 -8.20 12.72
CA GLN A 119 -16.03 -7.84 11.31
C GLN A 119 -16.96 -8.84 10.63
N ASP A 120 -17.95 -8.31 9.90
CA ASP A 120 -18.87 -9.10 9.11
C ASP A 120 -18.15 -9.83 7.97
N ASP A 121 -18.42 -11.13 7.81
CA ASP A 121 -17.74 -11.97 6.82
C ASP A 121 -18.10 -11.54 5.38
N ALA A 122 -19.36 -11.17 5.11
CA ALA A 122 -19.79 -10.77 3.76
C ALA A 122 -19.13 -9.45 3.33
N ARG A 123 -18.99 -8.49 4.27
CA ARG A 123 -18.31 -7.20 4.04
C ARG A 123 -16.81 -7.39 3.88
N THR A 124 -16.23 -8.27 4.68
CA THR A 124 -14.83 -8.70 4.54
C THR A 124 -14.58 -9.26 3.14
N GLU A 125 -15.41 -10.21 2.69
CA GLU A 125 -15.26 -10.82 1.37
C GLU A 125 -15.52 -9.82 0.22
N ALA A 126 -16.41 -8.83 0.41
CA ALA A 126 -16.61 -7.76 -0.56
C ALA A 126 -15.34 -6.92 -0.75
N LEU A 127 -14.66 -6.54 0.35
CA LEU A 127 -13.38 -5.84 0.30
C LEU A 127 -12.28 -6.71 -0.35
N VAL A 128 -12.17 -7.98 0.08
CA VAL A 128 -11.19 -8.93 -0.47
C VAL A 128 -11.36 -9.09 -1.98
N ARG A 129 -12.58 -9.30 -2.47
CA ARG A 129 -12.85 -9.40 -3.93
C ARG A 129 -12.41 -8.15 -4.69
N ARG A 130 -12.59 -6.95 -4.11
CA ARG A 130 -12.14 -5.71 -4.76
C ARG A 130 -10.61 -5.60 -4.84
N VAL A 131 -9.92 -6.03 -3.79
CA VAL A 131 -8.44 -6.09 -3.79
C VAL A 131 -7.96 -7.10 -4.83
N LEU A 132 -8.51 -8.32 -4.82
CA LEU A 132 -8.16 -9.36 -5.81
C LEU A 132 -8.38 -8.90 -7.26
N ALA A 133 -9.43 -8.11 -7.50
CA ALA A 133 -9.73 -7.53 -8.81
C ALA A 133 -8.87 -6.30 -9.15
N GLY A 134 -7.96 -5.86 -8.30
CA GLY A 134 -7.13 -4.67 -8.52
C GLY A 134 -7.88 -3.34 -8.46
N LYS A 135 -9.10 -3.33 -7.91
CA LYS A 135 -9.96 -2.14 -7.79
C LYS A 135 -9.75 -1.36 -6.50
N THR A 136 -9.06 -1.93 -5.54
CA THR A 136 -8.79 -1.31 -4.24
C THR A 136 -7.43 -1.79 -3.71
N GLY A 137 -6.56 -0.86 -3.28
CA GLY A 137 -5.34 -1.15 -2.52
C GLY A 137 -5.65 -1.31 -1.03
N PHE A 138 -4.89 -2.15 -0.35
CA PHE A 138 -5.12 -2.44 1.07
C PHE A 138 -3.86 -2.22 1.90
N VAL A 139 -3.93 -1.36 2.89
CA VAL A 139 -2.87 -1.08 3.86
C VAL A 139 -3.31 -1.57 5.23
N ALA A 140 -2.69 -2.61 5.75
CA ALA A 140 -2.94 -3.12 7.09
C ALA A 140 -1.93 -2.53 8.09
N LEU A 141 -2.42 -2.03 9.21
CA LEU A 141 -1.60 -1.41 10.24
C LEU A 141 -1.56 -2.25 11.51
N HIS A 142 -0.35 -2.45 12.03
CA HIS A 142 -0.13 -3.04 13.36
C HIS A 142 -0.89 -4.36 13.56
N SER A 143 -1.75 -4.43 14.58
CA SER A 143 -2.53 -5.62 14.91
C SER A 143 -3.58 -6.01 13.86
N ALA A 144 -3.79 -5.19 12.81
CA ALA A 144 -4.63 -5.61 11.68
C ALA A 144 -4.10 -6.84 10.94
N HIS A 145 -2.88 -7.32 11.27
CA HIS A 145 -2.33 -8.57 10.73
C HIS A 145 -3.23 -9.79 11.00
N TRP A 146 -4.03 -9.79 12.05
CA TRP A 146 -5.00 -10.86 12.34
C TRP A 146 -6.46 -10.42 12.15
N ALA A 147 -6.70 -9.23 11.57
CA ALA A 147 -8.04 -8.85 11.12
C ALA A 147 -8.46 -9.68 9.91
N LYS A 148 -9.77 -10.01 9.83
CA LYS A 148 -10.30 -10.87 8.78
C LYS A 148 -9.87 -10.47 7.36
N PRO A 149 -9.91 -9.18 6.93
CA PRO A 149 -9.51 -8.82 5.58
C PRO A 149 -8.06 -9.17 5.26
N PHE A 150 -7.12 -8.87 6.17
CA PHE A 150 -5.71 -9.19 5.95
C PHE A 150 -5.47 -10.70 5.91
N VAL A 151 -6.01 -11.44 6.87
CA VAL A 151 -5.87 -12.91 6.91
C VAL A 151 -6.42 -13.54 5.62
N ARG A 152 -7.60 -13.10 5.16
CA ARG A 152 -8.21 -13.60 3.92
C ARG A 152 -7.34 -13.30 2.69
N LEU A 153 -6.78 -12.10 2.58
CA LEU A 153 -5.87 -11.75 1.50
C LEU A 153 -4.59 -12.61 1.52
N MET A 154 -4.01 -12.82 2.70
CA MET A 154 -2.83 -13.68 2.84
C MET A 154 -3.15 -15.16 2.55
N GLN A 155 -4.35 -15.64 2.87
CA GLN A 155 -4.81 -16.98 2.48
C GLN A 155 -4.93 -17.11 0.95
N GLU A 156 -5.50 -16.12 0.26
CA GLU A 156 -5.58 -16.14 -1.20
C GLU A 156 -4.17 -16.09 -1.84
N ARG A 157 -3.25 -15.29 -1.28
CA ARG A 157 -1.85 -15.30 -1.71
C ARG A 157 -1.20 -16.67 -1.49
N ALA A 158 -1.37 -17.29 -0.34
CA ALA A 158 -0.81 -18.62 -0.04
C ALA A 158 -1.34 -19.71 -0.98
N LYS A 159 -2.64 -19.66 -1.35
CA LYS A 159 -3.23 -20.57 -2.34
C LYS A 159 -2.57 -20.40 -3.72
N ALA A 160 -2.40 -19.15 -4.16
CA ALA A 160 -1.76 -18.85 -5.44
C ALA A 160 -0.29 -19.31 -5.46
N ASP A 161 0.47 -19.01 -4.40
CA ASP A 161 1.88 -19.42 -4.26
C ASP A 161 2.02 -20.94 -4.23
N ALA A 162 1.13 -21.64 -3.52
CA ALA A 162 1.13 -23.11 -3.45
C ALA A 162 0.90 -23.75 -4.83
N VAL A 163 -0.05 -23.24 -5.60
CA VAL A 163 -0.29 -23.71 -6.98
C VAL A 163 0.89 -23.39 -7.87
N ALA A 164 1.45 -22.18 -7.79
CA ALA A 164 2.59 -21.77 -8.60
C ALA A 164 3.86 -22.59 -8.33
N ALA A 165 4.02 -23.10 -7.11
CA ALA A 165 5.15 -23.93 -6.71
C ALA A 165 5.11 -25.37 -7.28
N LEU A 166 3.94 -25.83 -7.76
CA LEU A 166 3.80 -27.15 -8.38
C LEU A 166 4.44 -27.18 -9.78
N PRO A 167 4.93 -28.36 -10.22
CA PRO A 167 5.25 -28.58 -11.62
C PRO A 167 4.06 -28.21 -12.51
N GLU A 168 4.31 -27.61 -13.66
CA GLU A 168 3.27 -27.09 -14.55
C GLU A 168 2.24 -28.17 -14.92
N ALA A 169 2.69 -29.40 -15.18
CA ALA A 169 1.83 -30.54 -15.49
C ALA A 169 0.87 -30.95 -14.37
N GLU A 170 1.20 -30.63 -13.10
CA GLU A 170 0.36 -30.97 -11.96
C GLU A 170 -0.65 -29.86 -11.60
N ARG A 171 -0.39 -28.60 -11.99
CA ARG A 171 -1.18 -27.42 -11.55
C ARG A 171 -2.66 -27.52 -11.84
N ALA A 172 -3.02 -28.00 -13.05
CA ALA A 172 -4.42 -28.07 -13.49
C ALA A 172 -5.20 -29.23 -12.86
N THR A 173 -4.52 -30.27 -12.38
CA THR A 173 -5.14 -31.51 -11.87
C THR A 173 -4.94 -31.71 -10.37
N ALA A 174 -4.16 -30.85 -9.72
CA ALA A 174 -3.88 -30.93 -8.29
C ALA A 174 -5.18 -30.80 -7.48
N GLN A 175 -5.40 -31.79 -6.60
CA GLN A 175 -6.48 -31.73 -5.63
C GLN A 175 -5.94 -31.09 -4.33
N TRP A 176 -6.70 -30.12 -3.80
CA TRP A 176 -6.31 -29.35 -2.63
C TRP A 176 -7.25 -29.55 -1.46
N GLU A 177 -6.67 -29.71 -0.27
CA GLU A 177 -7.33 -29.62 1.01
C GLU A 177 -6.76 -28.42 1.77
N TYR A 178 -7.63 -27.57 2.30
CA TYR A 178 -7.23 -26.37 3.04
C TYR A 178 -7.49 -26.56 4.54
N ALA A 179 -6.47 -26.32 5.35
CA ALA A 179 -6.58 -26.29 6.80
C ALA A 179 -6.48 -24.84 7.32
N ASN A 180 -7.13 -24.52 8.44
CA ASN A 180 -7.18 -23.21 9.07
C ASN A 180 -7.93 -22.13 8.27
N GLU A 181 -8.92 -22.52 7.48
CA GLU A 181 -9.79 -21.53 6.83
C GLU A 181 -10.54 -20.67 7.85
N LYS A 182 -11.04 -21.31 8.90
CA LYS A 182 -11.74 -20.71 10.06
C LYS A 182 -11.49 -21.57 11.32
N PRO A 183 -11.55 -21.02 12.54
CA PRO A 183 -11.71 -19.60 12.87
C PRO A 183 -10.41 -18.80 12.62
N TYR A 184 -10.56 -17.48 12.45
CA TYR A 184 -9.43 -16.55 12.45
C TYR A 184 -8.80 -16.46 13.85
N ARG A 185 -7.58 -15.85 13.93
CA ARG A 185 -6.89 -15.59 15.19
C ARG A 185 -6.53 -16.86 15.96
N ILE A 186 -5.99 -17.85 15.25
CA ILE A 186 -5.44 -19.06 15.86
C ILE A 186 -4.01 -18.77 16.30
N LEU A 187 -3.78 -18.77 17.62
CA LEU A 187 -2.42 -18.67 18.16
C LEU A 187 -1.71 -20.01 18.04
N PRO A 188 -0.43 -20.04 17.58
CA PRO A 188 0.31 -21.26 17.44
C PRO A 188 0.63 -21.86 18.81
N LYS A 189 0.49 -23.18 18.94
CA LYS A 189 1.01 -23.93 20.08
C LYS A 189 2.51 -24.15 19.91
N LYS A 190 3.22 -24.35 21.02
CA LYS A 190 4.65 -24.70 20.97
C LYS A 190 4.87 -25.93 20.07
N GLY A 191 5.81 -25.84 19.13
CA GLY A 191 6.11 -26.90 18.18
C GLY A 191 5.20 -26.97 16.95
N THR A 192 4.19 -26.08 16.84
CA THR A 192 3.40 -25.98 15.60
C THR A 192 4.29 -25.50 14.45
N PRO A 193 4.26 -26.16 13.28
CA PRO A 193 4.98 -25.66 12.10
C PRO A 193 4.49 -24.29 11.69
N ALA A 194 5.40 -23.44 11.22
CA ALA A 194 5.04 -22.13 10.67
C ALA A 194 4.10 -22.28 9.47
N THR A 195 3.21 -21.31 9.31
CA THR A 195 2.24 -21.26 8.21
C THR A 195 2.51 -20.05 7.30
N PRO A 196 2.21 -20.12 5.98
CA PRO A 196 1.64 -21.28 5.29
C PRO A 196 2.64 -22.42 5.12
N ASN A 197 2.14 -23.66 5.09
CA ASN A 197 2.94 -24.82 4.69
C ASN A 197 2.13 -25.77 3.81
N VAL A 198 2.83 -26.45 2.90
CA VAL A 198 2.25 -27.39 1.94
C VAL A 198 2.81 -28.79 2.19
N GLN A 199 1.95 -29.79 2.18
CA GLN A 199 2.32 -31.21 2.31
C GLN A 199 1.54 -32.04 1.29
N LYS A 200 2.19 -33.02 0.67
CA LYS A 200 1.50 -34.03 -0.17
C LYS A 200 1.10 -35.20 0.71
N VAL A 201 -0.20 -35.47 0.79
CA VAL A 201 -0.79 -36.58 1.57
C VAL A 201 -1.52 -37.50 0.60
N GLY A 202 -0.86 -38.60 0.21
CA GLY A 202 -1.37 -39.46 -0.85
C GLY A 202 -1.45 -38.73 -2.19
N ALA A 203 -2.64 -38.66 -2.77
CA ALA A 203 -2.90 -37.93 -4.03
C ALA A 203 -3.30 -36.46 -3.84
N VAL A 204 -3.49 -36.01 -2.60
CA VAL A 204 -4.02 -34.69 -2.28
C VAL A 204 -2.89 -33.79 -1.74
N TRP A 205 -2.87 -32.55 -2.14
CA TRP A 205 -2.05 -31.51 -1.57
C TRP A 205 -2.80 -30.82 -0.43
N ARG A 206 -2.22 -30.83 0.77
CA ARG A 206 -2.78 -30.10 1.92
C ARG A 206 -2.02 -28.82 2.12
N LEU A 207 -2.71 -27.67 2.06
CA LEU A 207 -2.20 -26.36 2.41
C LEU A 207 -2.75 -25.94 3.78
N THR A 208 -1.86 -25.79 4.75
CA THR A 208 -2.21 -25.13 6.01
C THR A 208 -2.10 -23.62 5.80
N LEU A 209 -3.25 -22.94 5.83
CA LEU A 209 -3.37 -21.53 5.53
C LEU A 209 -2.74 -20.65 6.63
N PRO A 210 -2.18 -19.47 6.26
CA PRO A 210 -1.56 -18.56 7.21
C PRO A 210 -2.59 -17.98 8.17
N GLN A 211 -2.23 -17.87 9.43
CA GLN A 211 -3.01 -17.18 10.47
C GLN A 211 -2.44 -15.79 10.79
N CYS A 212 -1.37 -15.40 10.10
CA CYS A 212 -0.75 -14.07 10.17
C CYS A 212 -0.33 -13.69 11.59
N VAL A 213 0.28 -14.63 12.30
CA VAL A 213 0.77 -14.46 13.67
C VAL A 213 2.29 -14.54 13.73
N PHE A 214 2.85 -14.22 14.87
CA PHE A 214 4.28 -14.29 15.18
C PHE A 214 4.46 -14.84 16.61
N PRO A 215 5.63 -15.47 16.92
CA PRO A 215 5.80 -16.22 18.18
C PRO A 215 6.06 -15.30 19.39
N VAL A 216 6.58 -14.09 19.18
CA VAL A 216 7.04 -13.23 20.25
C VAL A 216 6.56 -11.80 20.05
N TYR A 217 6.05 -11.20 21.11
CA TYR A 217 5.75 -9.76 21.19
C TYR A 217 6.09 -9.23 22.59
N ARG A 218 6.27 -7.92 22.68
CA ARG A 218 6.54 -7.23 23.97
C ARG A 218 5.94 -5.84 23.94
N ALA A 219 5.00 -5.57 24.85
CA ALA A 219 4.26 -4.31 24.96
C ALA A 219 4.89 -3.36 26.00
N ASP A 220 6.21 -3.36 26.13
CA ASP A 220 6.94 -2.55 27.12
C ASP A 220 7.19 -1.09 26.68
N GLY A 221 6.79 -0.74 25.47
CA GLY A 221 6.97 0.62 24.95
C GLY A 221 8.42 0.95 24.57
N ALA A 222 9.28 -0.05 24.44
CA ALA A 222 10.66 0.16 24.03
C ALA A 222 10.73 0.81 22.63
N PRO A 223 11.73 1.69 22.38
CA PRO A 223 11.94 2.28 21.07
C PRO A 223 12.30 1.21 20.04
N SER A 224 11.98 1.47 18.77
CA SER A 224 12.43 0.66 17.64
C SER A 224 13.22 1.50 16.65
N HIS A 225 14.12 0.84 15.92
CA HIS A 225 14.98 1.41 14.90
C HIS A 225 14.55 0.90 13.54
N VAL A 226 13.92 1.77 12.75
CA VAL A 226 13.45 1.43 11.40
C VAL A 226 14.57 1.67 10.39
N ALA A 227 14.79 0.71 9.51
CA ALA A 227 15.69 0.84 8.36
C ALA A 227 14.90 0.74 7.05
N THR A 228 15.18 1.65 6.12
CA THR A 228 14.70 1.58 4.73
C THR A 228 15.57 0.62 3.94
N LEU A 229 15.02 -0.54 3.55
CA LEU A 229 15.75 -1.57 2.82
C LEU A 229 15.72 -1.35 1.30
N VAL A 230 14.64 -0.74 0.79
CA VAL A 230 14.46 -0.47 -0.65
C VAL A 230 14.19 1.03 -0.88
N PRO A 231 15.22 1.88 -0.80
CA PRO A 231 15.07 3.34 -0.86
C PRO A 231 14.57 3.86 -2.21
N THR A 232 14.68 3.06 -3.27
CA THR A 232 14.18 3.40 -4.61
C THR A 232 12.70 3.10 -4.82
N HIS A 233 12.07 2.36 -3.89
CA HIS A 233 10.64 2.06 -3.99
C HIS A 233 9.80 3.31 -3.66
N PRO A 234 8.68 3.57 -4.38
CA PRO A 234 7.82 4.72 -4.10
C PRO A 234 7.33 4.83 -2.65
N LEU A 235 7.12 3.71 -1.97
CA LEU A 235 6.77 3.67 -0.54
C LEU A 235 7.84 4.33 0.37
N ALA A 236 9.09 4.37 -0.07
CA ALA A 236 10.20 4.98 0.67
C ALA A 236 10.51 6.43 0.26
N ALA A 237 9.73 7.00 -0.66
CA ALA A 237 10.00 8.34 -1.19
C ALA A 237 10.01 9.42 -0.11
N GLY A 238 11.12 10.18 -0.01
CA GLY A 238 11.28 11.27 0.95
C GLY A 238 11.47 10.82 2.40
N LEU A 239 11.66 9.52 2.65
CA LEU A 239 12.01 8.99 3.95
C LEU A 239 13.53 8.92 4.15
N PRO A 240 14.02 9.05 5.38
CA PRO A 240 15.43 8.83 5.70
C PRO A 240 15.80 7.33 5.55
N ALA A 241 17.10 7.06 5.45
CA ALA A 241 17.61 5.68 5.43
C ALA A 241 17.30 4.93 6.75
N LYS A 242 17.20 5.68 7.86
CA LYS A 242 16.84 5.16 9.19
C LYS A 242 16.08 6.22 9.98
N TRP A 243 15.14 5.78 10.83
CA TRP A 243 14.51 6.63 11.86
C TRP A 243 14.11 5.78 13.06
N ASP A 244 13.92 6.45 14.19
CA ASP A 244 13.50 5.79 15.42
C ASP A 244 12.02 6.03 15.67
N ILE A 245 11.33 5.03 16.22
CA ILE A 245 10.01 5.18 16.82
C ILE A 245 10.19 5.15 18.33
N PRO A 246 9.98 6.28 19.02
CA PRO A 246 10.38 6.42 20.43
C PRO A 246 9.69 5.46 21.39
N GLN A 247 8.44 5.11 21.08
CA GLN A 247 7.64 4.16 21.86
C GLN A 247 6.78 3.32 20.95
N THR A 248 6.88 1.99 21.08
CA THR A 248 6.10 1.07 20.29
C THR A 248 6.00 -0.31 20.94
N GLU A 249 5.10 -1.15 20.47
CA GLU A 249 5.08 -2.56 20.82
C GLU A 249 6.06 -3.31 19.91
N MET A 250 6.86 -4.21 20.46
CA MET A 250 7.78 -5.06 19.72
C MET A 250 7.08 -6.31 19.20
N TYR A 251 7.29 -6.61 17.91
CA TYR A 251 6.98 -7.88 17.27
C TYR A 251 8.26 -8.57 16.83
N GLY A 252 8.32 -9.90 16.99
CA GLY A 252 9.49 -10.70 16.64
C GLY A 252 9.22 -11.72 15.55
N GLU A 253 10.17 -11.84 14.61
CA GLU A 253 10.13 -12.88 13.57
C GLU A 253 10.17 -14.30 14.17
N PRO A 254 9.65 -15.33 13.44
CA PRO A 254 9.11 -15.24 12.09
C PRO A 254 7.63 -14.78 12.06
N PHE A 255 7.32 -13.86 11.17
CA PHE A 255 5.93 -13.52 10.86
C PHE A 255 5.35 -14.56 9.90
N TRP A 256 4.32 -15.28 10.32
CA TRP A 256 3.74 -16.41 9.62
C TRP A 256 2.73 -15.97 8.55
N VAL A 257 3.28 -15.42 7.49
CA VAL A 257 2.58 -14.97 6.28
C VAL A 257 3.28 -15.53 5.05
N PRO A 258 2.65 -15.53 3.86
CA PRO A 258 3.37 -15.80 2.61
C PRO A 258 4.59 -14.90 2.47
N VAL A 259 5.61 -15.37 1.76
CA VAL A 259 6.80 -14.56 1.49
C VAL A 259 6.39 -13.27 0.78
N PRO A 260 6.72 -12.08 1.31
CA PRO A 260 6.41 -10.83 0.64
C PRO A 260 7.21 -10.68 -0.66
N ASP A 261 6.61 -10.02 -1.66
CA ASP A 261 7.29 -9.68 -2.91
C ASP A 261 8.40 -8.65 -2.68
N SER A 262 8.21 -7.80 -1.66
CA SER A 262 9.24 -6.85 -1.21
C SER A 262 9.10 -6.54 0.27
N VAL A 263 10.23 -6.42 0.96
CA VAL A 263 10.33 -5.87 2.31
C VAL A 263 10.95 -4.48 2.19
N ILE A 264 10.13 -3.45 2.38
CA ILE A 264 10.55 -2.06 2.22
C ILE A 264 11.22 -1.53 3.48
N PHE A 265 10.70 -1.93 4.65
CA PHE A 265 11.19 -1.50 5.96
C PHE A 265 11.42 -2.68 6.88
N GLU A 266 12.50 -2.63 7.65
CA GLU A 266 12.78 -3.53 8.77
C GLU A 266 12.87 -2.73 10.06
N GLU A 267 12.34 -3.27 11.15
CA GLU A 267 12.53 -2.74 12.49
C GLU A 267 13.43 -3.64 13.33
N LYS A 268 14.21 -3.02 14.21
CA LYS A 268 15.06 -3.69 15.20
C LYS A 268 14.87 -3.06 16.57
N TRP A 269 15.08 -3.86 17.60
CA TRP A 269 15.08 -3.45 19.01
C TRP A 269 16.41 -3.77 19.67
N ASP A 270 16.76 -3.03 20.71
CA ASP A 270 18.06 -3.14 21.39
C ASP A 270 18.35 -4.53 21.99
N LYS A 271 17.32 -5.33 22.26
CA LYS A 271 17.47 -6.71 22.76
C LYS A 271 17.71 -7.74 21.65
N GLY A 272 17.84 -7.30 20.40
CA GLY A 272 18.19 -8.13 19.24
C GLY A 272 17.01 -8.64 18.44
N GLU A 273 15.76 -8.29 18.81
CA GLU A 273 14.61 -8.64 18.01
C GLU A 273 14.57 -7.83 16.71
N HIS A 274 14.00 -8.41 15.66
CA HIS A 274 13.76 -7.75 14.38
C HIS A 274 12.43 -8.17 13.79
N PHE A 275 11.90 -7.35 12.87
CA PHE A 275 10.63 -7.61 12.21
C PHE A 275 10.57 -6.95 10.83
N ARG A 276 9.97 -7.64 9.83
CA ARG A 276 9.69 -7.11 8.49
C ARG A 276 8.53 -6.12 8.56
N SER A 277 8.80 -4.90 8.99
CA SER A 277 7.77 -3.93 9.40
C SER A 277 7.06 -3.24 8.24
N GLY A 278 7.63 -3.27 7.02
CA GLY A 278 7.02 -2.75 5.80
C GLY A 278 7.04 -3.80 4.70
N SER A 279 6.05 -4.67 4.66
CA SER A 279 5.98 -5.81 3.74
C SER A 279 4.90 -5.60 2.68
N LEU A 280 5.22 -5.90 1.42
CA LEU A 280 4.35 -5.70 0.25
C LEU A 280 4.10 -7.03 -0.46
N TRP A 281 2.84 -7.26 -0.83
CA TRP A 281 2.41 -8.40 -1.66
C TRP A 281 1.52 -7.94 -2.80
N ARG A 282 1.66 -8.60 -3.97
CA ARG A 282 0.65 -8.64 -5.01
C ARG A 282 -0.31 -9.78 -4.70
N VAL A 283 -1.59 -9.51 -4.55
CA VAL A 283 -2.63 -10.51 -4.25
C VAL A 283 -3.71 -10.44 -5.33
N GLY A 284 -3.77 -11.44 -6.19
CA GLY A 284 -4.50 -11.32 -7.44
C GLY A 284 -3.97 -10.15 -8.28
N SER A 285 -4.83 -9.22 -8.65
CA SER A 285 -4.43 -7.99 -9.36
C SER A 285 -4.21 -6.79 -8.41
N GLY A 286 -4.40 -6.94 -7.09
CA GLY A 286 -4.29 -5.86 -6.11
C GLY A 286 -2.97 -5.82 -5.36
N ASP A 287 -2.75 -4.74 -4.63
CA ASP A 287 -1.59 -4.52 -3.78
C ASP A 287 -2.01 -4.52 -2.32
N VAL A 288 -1.27 -5.25 -1.49
CA VAL A 288 -1.44 -5.33 -0.04
C VAL A 288 -0.13 -4.91 0.62
N PHE A 289 -0.19 -3.89 1.45
CA PHE A 289 0.94 -3.41 2.23
C PHE A 289 0.65 -3.56 3.72
N TYR A 290 1.57 -4.18 4.44
CA TYR A 290 1.52 -4.26 5.89
C TYR A 290 2.57 -3.32 6.48
N PHE A 291 2.15 -2.46 7.41
CA PHE A 291 3.03 -1.56 8.15
C PHE A 291 2.85 -1.80 9.65
N ARG A 292 3.88 -2.37 10.29
CA ARG A 292 3.83 -2.83 11.67
C ARG A 292 3.56 -1.76 12.72
N PRO A 293 4.10 -0.51 12.65
CA PRO A 293 3.87 0.52 13.68
C PRO A 293 2.39 0.82 13.90
N GLY A 294 2.00 1.18 15.13
CA GLY A 294 0.64 1.67 15.37
C GLY A 294 -0.13 1.12 16.58
N HIS A 295 0.52 0.71 17.67
CA HIS A 295 -0.21 0.32 18.89
C HIS A 295 -1.04 1.50 19.45
N GLU A 296 -2.26 1.22 19.93
CA GLU A 296 -3.24 2.22 20.35
C GLU A 296 -2.78 3.13 21.48
N THR A 297 -1.87 2.67 22.34
CA THR A 297 -1.40 3.41 23.51
C THR A 297 -0.22 4.35 23.23
N TYR A 298 0.37 4.26 22.02
CA TYR A 298 1.52 5.08 21.64
C TYR A 298 1.17 6.02 20.48
N PRO A 299 1.67 7.28 20.49
CA PRO A 299 1.31 8.28 19.48
C PRO A 299 2.09 8.11 18.16
N VAL A 300 2.19 6.89 17.66
CA VAL A 300 3.01 6.48 16.51
C VAL A 300 2.66 7.28 15.23
N PHE A 301 1.37 7.55 14.99
CA PHE A 301 0.93 8.33 13.84
C PHE A 301 0.82 9.85 14.09
N LYS A 302 1.51 10.35 15.13
CA LYS A 302 1.89 11.77 15.24
C LYS A 302 3.30 12.01 14.69
N GLN A 303 4.06 10.96 14.38
CA GLN A 303 5.41 11.05 13.82
C GLN A 303 5.35 11.21 12.30
N ALA A 304 6.14 12.17 11.79
CA ALA A 304 6.10 12.58 10.38
C ALA A 304 6.52 11.44 9.43
N GLU A 305 7.53 10.66 9.78
CA GLU A 305 8.02 9.55 8.97
C GLU A 305 6.94 8.46 8.80
N ASN A 306 6.24 8.11 9.88
CA ASN A 306 5.18 7.10 9.83
C ASN A 306 3.98 7.58 9.01
N LEU A 307 3.61 8.86 9.10
CA LEU A 307 2.58 9.47 8.25
C LEU A 307 3.02 9.55 6.78
N ARG A 308 4.32 9.83 6.52
CA ARG A 308 4.87 9.82 5.18
C ARG A 308 4.80 8.44 4.52
N VAL A 309 5.04 7.36 5.28
CA VAL A 309 4.84 5.98 4.76
C VAL A 309 3.41 5.80 4.25
N LEU A 310 2.40 6.25 5.03
CA LEU A 310 0.99 6.11 4.64
C LEU A 310 0.63 7.00 3.44
N GLU A 311 1.13 8.23 3.39
CA GLU A 311 0.97 9.10 2.22
C GLU A 311 1.52 8.42 0.96
N ASN A 312 2.75 7.91 1.03
CA ASN A 312 3.40 7.23 -0.08
C ASN A 312 2.61 5.99 -0.53
N ALA A 313 2.12 5.18 0.43
CA ALA A 313 1.32 4.00 0.14
C ALA A 313 0.02 4.34 -0.60
N VAL A 314 -0.70 5.36 -0.13
CA VAL A 314 -1.93 5.83 -0.75
C VAL A 314 -1.68 6.35 -2.18
N ARG A 315 -0.65 7.19 -2.37
CA ARG A 315 -0.32 7.75 -3.68
C ARG A 315 0.11 6.68 -4.67
N TRP A 316 0.98 5.78 -4.24
CA TRP A 316 1.46 4.69 -5.08
C TRP A 316 0.33 3.74 -5.48
N MET A 317 -0.44 3.20 -4.52
CA MET A 317 -1.54 2.28 -4.79
C MET A 317 -2.64 2.94 -5.63
N GLY A 318 -3.00 4.19 -5.34
CA GLY A 318 -3.98 4.93 -6.12
C GLY A 318 -3.55 5.16 -7.56
N ALA A 319 -2.25 5.41 -7.80
CA ALA A 319 -1.70 5.52 -9.15
C ALA A 319 -1.70 4.16 -9.89
N GLU A 320 -1.38 3.06 -9.20
CA GLU A 320 -1.44 1.71 -9.78
C GLU A 320 -2.87 1.33 -10.21
N ILE A 321 -3.87 1.60 -9.37
CA ILE A 321 -5.28 1.32 -9.67
C ILE A 321 -5.75 2.09 -10.92
N ARG A 322 -5.31 3.33 -11.08
CA ARG A 322 -5.69 4.16 -12.24
C ARG A 322 -4.99 3.77 -13.54
N ARG A 323 -3.91 3.03 -13.47
CA ARG A 323 -3.18 2.50 -14.64
C ARG A 323 -3.76 1.17 -15.15
N ARG A 324 -4.54 0.48 -14.34
CA ARG A 324 -5.25 -0.77 -14.67
C ARG A 324 -6.58 -0.51 -15.33
#